data_ffccb5cb201c88c48b96da027eeea364
#
_entry.id   ffccb5cb201c88c48b96da027eeea364
#
_cell.length_a   1.000
_cell.length_b   1.000
_cell.length_c   1.000
_cell.angle_alpha   90.00
_cell.angle_beta   90.00
_cell.angle_gamma   90.00
#
_symmetry.space_group_name_H-M   'P 1'
#
loop_
_entity.id
_entity.type
_entity.pdbx_description
1 polymer ?
#
loop_
_entity_poly.entity_id
_entity_poly.type
_entity_poly.pdbx_seq_one_letter_code
_entity_poly.pdbx_strand_id
1 'polypeptide(L)'
;QYLILLQYRYKFTYEDFINFKSLYSNLVYSDKFEAIFSMPKQETKDIPVDVLESDIKTLPPNKKRDEFRNFVLNNFDENHKLFTLTAPTGYGKTLTALNFALKFNRSRIIYALPFTSIIDRTYDIIAKIYKNSDISVSKAHHKTTIDEENLTEEDRYSKIKFLMES
;
A
#
# COMPACT_ATOMS: atom_id res chain seq x y z
N GLN A 1 -41.84 20.75 12.21
CA GLN A 1 -40.68 20.35 11.40
C GLN A 1 -41.11 19.19 10.51
N TYR A 2 -41.37 19.43 9.22
CA TYR A 2 -41.82 18.39 8.30
C TYR A 2 -40.59 17.76 7.67
N LEU A 3 -40.36 16.47 7.92
CA LEU A 3 -39.37 15.66 7.24
C LEU A 3 -39.97 15.25 5.88
N ILE A 4 -39.58 15.90 4.79
CA ILE A 4 -39.96 15.46 3.45
C ILE A 4 -39.03 14.31 3.08
N LEU A 5 -39.50 13.08 3.24
CA LEU A 5 -38.87 11.90 2.69
C LEU A 5 -39.15 11.85 1.19
N LEU A 6 -38.23 12.39 0.39
CA LEU A 6 -38.22 12.16 -1.05
C LEU A 6 -37.87 10.70 -1.29
N GLN A 7 -38.87 9.85 -1.50
CA GLN A 7 -38.65 8.48 -1.99
C GLN A 7 -38.25 8.53 -3.47
N TYR A 8 -36.97 8.81 -3.71
CA TYR A 8 -36.39 8.55 -5.02
C TYR A 8 -36.20 7.04 -5.14
N ARG A 9 -36.93 6.38 -6.06
CA ARG A 9 -36.67 5.00 -6.48
C ARG A 9 -35.46 4.98 -7.42
N TYR A 10 -34.30 5.36 -6.92
CA TYR A 10 -33.05 5.19 -7.63
C TYR A 10 -32.58 3.74 -7.47
N LYS A 11 -32.32 3.05 -8.59
CA LYS A 11 -31.68 1.73 -8.53
C LYS A 11 -30.19 1.96 -8.27
N PHE A 12 -29.80 1.85 -7.02
CA PHE A 12 -28.43 1.98 -6.61
C PHE A 12 -27.61 0.81 -7.19
N THR A 13 -26.62 1.12 -8.00
CA THR A 13 -25.73 0.14 -8.63
C THR A 13 -24.49 -0.08 -7.77
N TYR A 14 -23.73 -1.14 -8.07
CA TYR A 14 -22.44 -1.36 -7.42
C TYR A 14 -21.44 -0.21 -7.70
N GLU A 15 -21.47 0.35 -8.89
CA GLU A 15 -20.66 1.51 -9.25
C GLU A 15 -21.01 2.75 -8.43
N ASP A 16 -22.29 3.01 -8.23
CA ASP A 16 -22.76 4.10 -7.35
C ASP A 16 -22.26 3.91 -5.92
N PHE A 17 -22.27 2.66 -5.43
CA PHE A 17 -21.74 2.34 -4.09
C PHE A 17 -20.25 2.63 -3.98
N ILE A 18 -19.45 2.24 -4.95
CA ILE A 18 -18.00 2.51 -4.96
C ILE A 18 -17.74 4.01 -5.03
N ASN A 19 -18.45 4.73 -5.91
CA ASN A 19 -18.32 6.17 -6.04
C ASN A 19 -18.71 6.89 -4.74
N PHE A 20 -19.81 6.48 -4.11
CA PHE A 20 -20.24 7.02 -2.83
C PHE A 20 -19.18 6.77 -1.74
N LYS A 21 -18.67 5.53 -1.62
CA LYS A 21 -17.62 5.21 -0.65
C LYS A 21 -16.35 6.03 -0.87
N SER A 22 -15.95 6.21 -2.11
CA SER A 22 -14.78 7.02 -2.46
C SER A 22 -14.96 8.50 -2.07
N LEU A 23 -16.11 9.09 -2.39
CA LEU A 23 -16.43 10.47 -2.01
C LEU A 23 -16.50 10.65 -0.49
N TYR A 24 -17.18 9.73 0.20
CA TYR A 24 -17.28 9.74 1.65
C TYR A 24 -15.92 9.59 2.32
N SER A 25 -15.10 8.65 1.86
CA SER A 25 -13.73 8.45 2.35
C SER A 25 -12.88 9.71 2.18
N ASN A 26 -12.93 10.34 1.00
CA ASN A 26 -12.19 11.59 0.75
C ASN A 26 -12.66 12.74 1.66
N LEU A 27 -13.97 12.86 1.89
CA LEU A 27 -14.53 13.88 2.77
C LEU A 27 -14.05 13.69 4.22
N VAL A 28 -14.21 12.47 4.75
CA VAL A 28 -13.80 12.13 6.12
C VAL A 28 -12.29 12.28 6.29
N TYR A 29 -11.51 11.87 5.27
CA TYR A 29 -10.08 12.03 5.27
C TYR A 29 -9.67 13.51 5.36
N SER A 30 -10.25 14.35 4.49
CA SER A 30 -9.92 15.78 4.45
C SER A 30 -10.24 16.49 5.76
N ASP A 31 -11.41 16.21 6.33
CA ASP A 31 -11.87 16.76 7.61
C ASP A 31 -10.93 16.37 8.76
N LYS A 32 -10.64 15.09 8.89
CA LYS A 32 -9.74 14.59 9.94
C LYS A 32 -8.30 15.04 9.74
N PHE A 33 -7.83 15.07 8.50
CA PHE A 33 -6.47 15.47 8.19
C PHE A 33 -6.24 16.93 8.57
N GLU A 34 -7.17 17.83 8.20
CA GLU A 34 -7.11 19.24 8.55
C GLU A 34 -7.18 19.44 10.07
N ALA A 35 -8.08 18.74 10.76
CA ALA A 35 -8.24 18.82 12.19
C ALA A 35 -7.01 18.36 12.98
N ILE A 36 -6.28 17.34 12.50
CA ILE A 36 -5.12 16.76 13.20
C ILE A 36 -3.83 17.49 12.83
N PHE A 37 -3.63 17.82 11.58
CA PHE A 37 -2.33 18.28 11.09
C PHE A 37 -2.27 19.78 10.81
N SER A 38 -3.42 20.47 10.73
CA SER A 38 -3.49 21.90 10.38
C SER A 38 -2.71 22.26 9.10
N MET A 39 -2.49 21.30 8.22
CA MET A 39 -1.69 21.44 7.00
C MET A 39 -2.45 20.90 5.79
N PRO A 40 -2.25 21.49 4.60
CA PRO A 40 -2.81 20.94 3.37
C PRO A 40 -2.24 19.56 3.08
N LYS A 41 -3.02 18.73 2.41
CA LYS A 41 -2.61 17.39 1.97
C LYS A 41 -1.31 17.47 1.17
N GLN A 42 -0.29 16.74 1.59
CA GLN A 42 0.93 16.62 0.80
C GLN A 42 0.65 15.84 -0.50
N GLU A 43 1.28 16.28 -1.59
CA GLU A 43 1.23 15.53 -2.84
C GLU A 43 1.83 14.13 -2.65
N THR A 44 1.17 13.13 -3.22
CA THR A 44 1.68 11.77 -3.22
C THR A 44 2.89 11.68 -4.15
N LYS A 45 4.01 11.19 -3.63
CA LYS A 45 5.22 10.97 -4.42
C LYS A 45 5.19 9.57 -5.05
N ASP A 46 5.80 9.45 -6.22
CA ASP A 46 6.03 8.15 -6.83
C ASP A 46 7.02 7.32 -6.02
N ILE A 47 6.79 6.03 -5.94
CA ILE A 47 7.67 5.12 -5.20
C ILE A 47 8.89 4.81 -6.06
N PRO A 48 10.12 5.13 -5.62
CA PRO A 48 11.31 4.97 -6.44
C PRO A 48 11.67 3.49 -6.63
N VAL A 49 11.77 3.07 -7.89
CA VAL A 49 12.11 1.68 -8.29
C VAL A 49 13.59 1.39 -8.05
N ASP A 50 14.44 2.36 -8.29
CA ASP A 50 15.90 2.27 -8.16
C ASP A 50 16.36 1.91 -6.74
N VAL A 51 15.64 2.33 -5.72
CA VAL A 51 15.90 1.96 -4.32
C VAL A 51 15.79 0.44 -4.14
N LEU A 52 14.71 -0.17 -4.63
CA LEU A 52 14.52 -1.62 -4.58
C LEU A 52 15.55 -2.35 -5.42
N GLU A 53 15.84 -1.88 -6.63
CA GLU A 53 16.81 -2.52 -7.51
C GLU A 53 18.23 -2.47 -6.94
N SER A 54 18.59 -1.38 -6.28
CA SER A 54 19.86 -1.24 -5.58
C SER A 54 19.98 -2.24 -4.42
N ASP A 55 18.93 -2.39 -3.61
CA ASP A 55 18.93 -3.37 -2.52
C ASP A 55 19.02 -4.81 -3.05
N ILE A 56 18.29 -5.13 -4.12
CA ILE A 56 18.35 -6.46 -4.75
C ILE A 56 19.77 -6.81 -5.22
N LYS A 57 20.53 -5.85 -5.74
CA LYS A 57 21.91 -6.05 -6.16
C LYS A 57 22.87 -6.36 -5.02
N THR A 58 22.53 -5.98 -3.79
CA THR A 58 23.32 -6.32 -2.59
C THR A 58 23.09 -7.74 -2.08
N LEU A 59 22.02 -8.40 -2.53
CA LEU A 59 21.71 -9.75 -2.11
C LEU A 59 22.69 -10.76 -2.71
N PRO A 60 22.96 -11.88 -2.00
CA PRO A 60 23.78 -12.95 -2.57
C PRO A 60 23.22 -13.43 -3.91
N PRO A 61 24.08 -13.62 -4.93
CA PRO A 61 23.68 -14.07 -6.26
C PRO A 61 22.87 -15.37 -6.19
N ASN A 62 21.73 -15.41 -6.86
CA ASN A 62 20.91 -16.60 -6.94
C ASN A 62 20.26 -16.70 -8.33
N LYS A 63 20.87 -17.49 -9.20
CA LYS A 63 20.46 -17.66 -10.58
C LYS A 63 18.97 -17.93 -10.76
N LYS A 64 18.38 -18.81 -9.95
CA LYS A 64 16.94 -19.14 -10.02
C LYS A 64 16.04 -17.95 -9.70
N ARG A 65 16.42 -17.12 -8.70
CA ARG A 65 15.66 -15.93 -8.32
C ARG A 65 15.79 -14.85 -9.40
N ASP A 66 16.96 -14.71 -9.99
CA ASP A 66 17.22 -13.70 -11.00
C ASP A 66 16.54 -14.04 -12.31
N GLU A 67 16.61 -15.29 -12.76
CA GLU A 67 15.87 -15.78 -13.93
C GLU A 67 14.35 -15.62 -13.75
N PHE A 68 13.83 -16.02 -12.58
CA PHE A 68 12.41 -15.86 -12.27
C PHE A 68 11.97 -14.39 -12.29
N ARG A 69 12.72 -13.51 -11.63
CA ARG A 69 12.43 -12.07 -11.61
C ARG A 69 12.46 -11.48 -13.02
N ASN A 70 13.49 -11.76 -13.78
CA ASN A 70 13.63 -11.27 -15.16
C ASN A 70 12.47 -11.77 -16.03
N PHE A 71 12.08 -13.04 -15.90
CA PHE A 71 10.93 -13.58 -16.61
C PHE A 71 9.64 -12.82 -16.27
N VAL A 72 9.38 -12.58 -14.98
CA VAL A 72 8.18 -11.85 -14.53
C VAL A 72 8.18 -10.42 -15.05
N LEU A 73 9.29 -9.71 -14.94
CA LEU A 73 9.39 -8.30 -15.34
C LEU A 73 9.34 -8.10 -16.86
N ASN A 74 9.83 -9.07 -17.64
CA ASN A 74 9.78 -9.02 -19.10
C ASN A 74 8.37 -9.34 -19.65
N ASN A 75 7.51 -9.97 -18.85
CA ASN A 75 6.11 -10.24 -19.21
C ASN A 75 5.15 -9.19 -18.63
N PHE A 76 5.65 -8.02 -18.24
CA PHE A 76 4.81 -6.92 -17.81
C PHE A 76 4.06 -6.33 -19.00
N ASP A 77 2.73 -6.15 -18.83
CA ASP A 77 1.86 -5.49 -19.79
C ASP A 77 0.90 -4.57 -19.02
N GLU A 78 1.05 -3.27 -19.20
CA GLU A 78 0.26 -2.24 -18.52
C GLU A 78 -1.23 -2.24 -18.88
N ASN A 79 -1.60 -2.87 -20.01
CA ASN A 79 -2.99 -2.96 -20.45
C ASN A 79 -3.80 -3.98 -19.64
N HIS A 80 -3.14 -4.89 -18.94
CA HIS A 80 -3.78 -5.86 -18.08
C HIS A 80 -3.91 -5.32 -16.64
N LYS A 81 -5.05 -5.59 -16.02
CA LYS A 81 -5.34 -5.16 -14.63
C LYS A 81 -5.26 -6.29 -13.62
N LEU A 82 -5.23 -7.53 -14.07
CA LEU A 82 -5.18 -8.72 -13.23
C LEU A 82 -4.05 -9.63 -13.70
N PHE A 83 -3.20 -9.99 -12.75
CA PHE A 83 -2.07 -10.88 -12.98
C PHE A 83 -2.08 -12.00 -11.95
N THR A 84 -1.63 -13.17 -12.33
CA THR A 84 -1.40 -14.29 -11.44
C THR A 84 0.06 -14.68 -11.46
N LEU A 85 0.64 -14.93 -10.29
CA LEU A 85 2.05 -15.30 -10.14
C LEU A 85 2.16 -16.60 -9.36
N THR A 86 2.57 -17.67 -10.03
CA THR A 86 2.80 -18.98 -9.41
C THR A 86 4.29 -19.32 -9.47
N ALA A 87 4.89 -19.59 -8.30
CA ALA A 87 6.28 -20.03 -8.23
C ALA A 87 6.51 -20.84 -6.95
N PRO A 88 7.50 -21.76 -6.94
CA PRO A 88 7.89 -22.50 -5.76
C PRO A 88 8.37 -21.60 -4.62
N THR A 89 8.40 -22.12 -3.39
CA THR A 89 8.98 -21.43 -2.25
C THR A 89 10.48 -21.16 -2.48
N GLY A 90 10.95 -20.00 -2.04
CA GLY A 90 12.36 -19.63 -2.19
C GLY A 90 12.75 -18.90 -3.48
N TYR A 91 11.82 -18.75 -4.44
CA TYR A 91 12.07 -18.04 -5.71
C TYR A 91 12.02 -16.50 -5.60
N GLY A 92 11.90 -15.94 -4.39
CA GLY A 92 11.90 -14.49 -4.21
C GLY A 92 10.59 -13.80 -4.60
N LYS A 93 9.46 -14.49 -4.52
CA LYS A 93 8.12 -13.97 -4.90
C LYS A 93 7.82 -12.57 -4.33
N THR A 94 8.12 -12.32 -3.06
CA THR A 94 7.80 -11.07 -2.37
C THR A 94 8.45 -9.86 -3.06
N LEU A 95 9.77 -9.92 -3.27
CA LEU A 95 10.50 -8.81 -3.92
C LEU A 95 10.19 -8.73 -5.42
N THR A 96 9.97 -9.87 -6.07
CA THR A 96 9.56 -9.89 -7.49
C THR A 96 8.18 -9.26 -7.68
N ALA A 97 7.22 -9.56 -6.81
CA ALA A 97 5.88 -8.96 -6.86
C ALA A 97 5.93 -7.46 -6.56
N LEU A 98 6.75 -7.03 -5.60
CA LEU A 98 6.96 -5.60 -5.34
C LEU A 98 7.55 -4.90 -6.56
N ASN A 99 8.62 -5.45 -7.15
CA ASN A 99 9.24 -4.88 -8.35
C ASN A 99 8.27 -4.82 -9.54
N PHE A 100 7.44 -5.86 -9.70
CA PHE A 100 6.40 -5.87 -10.72
C PHE A 100 5.34 -4.78 -10.47
N ALA A 101 4.89 -4.62 -9.22
CA ALA A 101 3.91 -3.59 -8.86
C ALA A 101 4.44 -2.17 -9.08
N LEU A 102 5.73 -1.93 -8.84
CA LEU A 102 6.37 -0.63 -9.07
C LEU A 102 6.38 -0.23 -10.55
N LYS A 103 6.34 -1.18 -11.50
CA LYS A 103 6.26 -0.87 -12.93
C LYS A 103 4.99 -0.13 -13.34
N PHE A 104 3.93 -0.20 -12.52
CA PHE A 104 2.71 0.57 -12.76
C PHE A 104 2.83 2.06 -12.40
N ASN A 105 3.97 2.47 -11.84
CA ASN A 105 4.23 3.85 -11.44
C ASN A 105 3.09 4.47 -10.62
N ARG A 106 2.72 3.78 -9.54
CA ARG A 106 1.67 4.23 -8.62
C ARG A 106 2.27 4.73 -7.32
N SER A 107 1.67 5.76 -6.78
CA SER A 107 2.06 6.36 -5.49
C SER A 107 1.71 5.49 -4.27
N ARG A 108 0.95 4.40 -4.46
CA ARG A 108 0.56 3.48 -3.38
C ARG A 108 0.55 2.04 -3.87
N ILE A 109 1.12 1.15 -3.04
CA ILE A 109 1.05 -0.31 -3.22
C ILE A 109 0.50 -0.92 -1.94
N ILE A 110 -0.52 -1.78 -2.07
CA ILE A 110 -1.13 -2.49 -0.95
C ILE A 110 -0.80 -3.98 -1.07
N TYR A 111 -0.15 -4.52 -0.04
CA TYR A 111 0.08 -5.94 0.14
C TYR A 111 -0.98 -6.54 1.06
N ALA A 112 -1.95 -7.26 0.52
CA ALA A 112 -2.93 -8.00 1.31
C ALA A 112 -2.43 -9.43 1.56
N LEU A 113 -2.14 -9.77 2.81
CA LEU A 113 -1.56 -11.05 3.21
C LEU A 113 -2.42 -11.73 4.28
N PRO A 114 -2.59 -13.06 4.22
CA PRO A 114 -3.57 -13.76 5.06
C PRO A 114 -3.13 -13.98 6.52
N PHE A 115 -1.85 -13.90 6.82
CA PHE A 115 -1.30 -14.24 8.16
C PHE A 115 -0.43 -13.12 8.71
N THR A 116 -0.60 -12.79 9.99
CA THR A 116 0.14 -11.73 10.69
C THR A 116 1.65 -11.92 10.64
N SER A 117 2.13 -13.14 10.82
CA SER A 117 3.58 -13.45 10.73
C SER A 117 4.18 -13.19 9.34
N ILE A 118 3.38 -13.35 8.29
CA ILE A 118 3.80 -13.03 6.92
C ILE A 118 3.77 -11.52 6.70
N ILE A 119 2.76 -10.83 7.26
CA ILE A 119 2.67 -9.36 7.23
C ILE A 119 3.90 -8.77 7.91
N ASP A 120 4.22 -9.17 9.13
CA ASP A 120 5.36 -8.67 9.89
C ASP A 120 6.67 -8.88 9.12
N ARG A 121 6.92 -10.09 8.64
CA ARG A 121 8.13 -10.39 7.86
C ARG A 121 8.22 -9.58 6.57
N THR A 122 7.11 -9.42 5.87
CA THR A 122 7.08 -8.63 4.61
C THR A 122 7.31 -7.16 4.91
N TYR A 123 6.68 -6.64 5.97
CA TYR A 123 6.90 -5.28 6.45
C TYR A 123 8.38 -5.04 6.77
N ASP A 124 9.02 -5.90 7.56
CA ASP A 124 10.42 -5.74 7.96
C ASP A 124 11.36 -5.67 6.75
N ILE A 125 11.10 -6.50 5.73
CA ILE A 125 11.89 -6.51 4.49
C ILE A 125 11.70 -5.17 3.74
N ILE A 126 10.46 -4.73 3.52
CA ILE A 126 10.16 -3.54 2.73
C ILE A 126 10.60 -2.28 3.48
N ALA A 127 10.34 -2.19 4.79
CA ALA A 127 10.74 -1.06 5.62
C ALA A 127 12.27 -0.90 5.65
N LYS A 128 13.03 -2.01 5.68
CA LYS A 128 14.49 -1.98 5.58
C LYS A 128 14.97 -1.40 4.26
N ILE A 129 14.36 -1.80 3.13
CA ILE A 129 14.72 -1.33 1.79
C ILE A 129 14.51 0.19 1.68
N TYR A 130 13.37 0.68 2.16
CA TYR A 130 12.99 2.10 2.03
C TYR A 130 13.36 2.96 3.25
N LYS A 131 14.14 2.43 4.21
CA LYS A 131 14.50 3.12 5.45
C LYS A 131 15.10 4.52 5.25
N ASN A 132 15.89 4.70 4.19
CA ASN A 132 16.60 5.94 3.88
C ASN A 132 15.93 6.73 2.73
N SER A 133 14.66 6.47 2.46
CA SER A 133 13.86 7.17 1.45
C SER A 133 12.69 7.89 2.11
N ASP A 134 12.08 8.82 1.38
CA ASP A 134 10.87 9.54 1.82
C ASP A 134 9.59 8.68 1.73
N ILE A 135 9.73 7.36 1.55
CA ILE A 135 8.59 6.45 1.40
C ILE A 135 8.16 5.92 2.76
N SER A 136 6.90 6.15 3.10
CA SER A 136 6.29 5.58 4.29
C SER A 136 5.88 4.13 4.04
N VAL A 137 6.36 3.22 4.89
CA VAL A 137 5.96 1.81 4.89
C VAL A 137 5.19 1.55 6.18
N SER A 138 3.96 1.03 6.06
CA SER A 138 3.09 0.78 7.20
C SER A 138 2.54 -0.65 7.16
N LYS A 139 2.19 -1.19 8.32
CA LYS A 139 1.50 -2.48 8.44
C LYS A 139 0.24 -2.35 9.29
N ALA A 140 -0.80 -3.09 8.95
CA ALA A 140 -2.03 -3.17 9.72
C ALA A 140 -2.48 -4.63 9.86
N HIS A 141 -2.72 -5.05 11.08
CA HIS A 141 -3.39 -6.31 11.42
C HIS A 141 -3.95 -6.23 12.85
N HIS A 142 -4.87 -7.13 13.19
CA HIS A 142 -5.59 -7.12 14.48
C HIS A 142 -4.68 -7.23 15.73
N LYS A 143 -3.44 -7.71 15.58
CA LYS A 143 -2.43 -7.80 16.65
C LYS A 143 -1.45 -6.62 16.67
N THR A 144 -1.63 -5.64 15.81
CA THR A 144 -0.82 -4.43 15.88
C THR A 144 -1.29 -3.64 17.09
N THR A 145 -0.82 -4.05 18.26
CA THR A 145 -1.00 -3.29 19.51
C THR A 145 -0.20 -2.02 19.38
N ILE A 146 -0.88 -0.95 19.72
CA ILE A 146 -0.25 0.36 19.85
C ILE A 146 0.39 0.35 21.23
N ASP A 147 1.68 0.12 21.33
CA ASP A 147 2.43 0.54 22.51
C ASP A 147 2.50 2.07 22.43
N GLU A 148 1.41 2.72 22.86
CA GLU A 148 1.28 4.19 22.81
C GLU A 148 2.31 4.91 23.68
N GLU A 149 2.88 4.21 24.66
CA GLU A 149 3.81 4.77 25.63
C GLU A 149 5.21 5.04 25.06
N ASN A 150 5.60 4.39 23.96
CA ASN A 150 6.96 4.47 23.39
C ASN A 150 7.02 4.99 21.95
N LEU A 151 5.91 5.48 21.39
CA LEU A 151 5.90 6.05 20.05
C LEU A 151 6.47 7.46 20.04
N THR A 152 7.40 7.73 19.14
CA THR A 152 7.81 9.11 18.81
C THR A 152 6.62 9.86 18.17
N GLU A 153 6.67 11.18 18.16
CA GLU A 153 5.65 11.98 17.46
C GLU A 153 5.57 11.64 15.97
N GLU A 154 6.71 11.33 15.34
CA GLU A 154 6.77 10.89 13.93
C GLU A 154 6.08 9.54 13.70
N ASP A 155 6.24 8.60 14.64
CA ASP A 155 5.56 7.29 14.56
C ASP A 155 4.04 7.45 14.72
N ARG A 156 3.60 8.32 15.64
CA ARG A 156 2.17 8.65 15.81
C ARG A 156 1.62 9.30 14.55
N TYR A 157 2.33 10.24 13.97
CA TYR A 157 1.96 10.91 12.72
C TYR A 157 1.80 9.92 11.58
N SER A 158 2.82 9.09 11.35
CA SER A 158 2.82 8.07 10.30
C SER A 158 1.68 7.08 10.45
N LYS A 159 1.36 6.71 11.69
CA LYS A 159 0.28 5.78 12.02
C LYS A 159 -1.10 6.38 11.81
N ILE A 160 -1.32 7.60 12.29
CA ILE A 160 -2.58 8.32 12.07
C ILE A 160 -2.80 8.53 10.57
N LYS A 161 -1.76 8.94 9.85
CA LYS A 161 -1.79 9.09 8.40
C LYS A 161 -2.21 7.79 7.72
N PHE A 162 -1.61 6.66 8.10
CA PHE A 162 -1.98 5.35 7.56
C PHE A 162 -3.44 5.00 7.83
N LEU A 163 -3.92 5.17 9.09
CA LEU A 163 -5.32 4.87 9.46
C LEU A 163 -6.33 5.76 8.74
N MET A 164 -5.92 6.96 8.35
CA MET A 164 -6.79 7.88 7.61
C MET A 164 -6.78 7.59 6.10
N GLU A 165 -5.72 6.98 5.59
CA GLU A 165 -5.55 6.65 4.17
C GLU A 165 -6.03 5.23 3.81
N SER A 166 -6.35 4.38 4.82
CA SER A 166 -6.90 3.03 4.62
C SER A 166 -8.42 3.05 4.48
#